data_2b7ed40b706765f5ce98e20e09c5dcac
#
_entry.id   2b7ed40b706765f5ce98e20e09c5dcac
#
_cell.length_a   1.000
_cell.length_b   1.000
_cell.length_c   1.000
_cell.angle_alpha   90.00
_cell.angle_beta   90.00
_cell.angle_gamma   90.00
#
_symmetry.space_group_name_H-M   'P 1'
#
loop_
_entity.id
_entity.type
_entity.pdbx_description
1 polymer ?
#
loop_
_entity_poly.entity_id
_entity_poly.type
_entity_poly.pdbx_seq_one_letter_code
_entity_poly.pdbx_strand_id
1 'polypeptide(L)'
;FNDFEKFKKDLKWIHISAAGLDIYPKLFLLNNSCKVTNGKIIQGPEVADHAMGLLLSLTRKINYLSKFGLKSSFDYRPIELKDKSMLVVGYGGVGKCIAERSHGFGLKVYAVHNEVKQRSKYVKKFYKRKQFKYAIKNKDIIVFSLPLTSKTKHLYNEKTAKLLKKG
;
A
#
# COMPACT_ATOMS: atom_id res chain seq x y z
N PHE A 1 4.85 -27.52 4.65
CA PHE A 1 6.03 -26.90 5.34
C PHE A 1 6.71 -27.82 6.35
N ASN A 2 6.15 -28.97 6.69
CA ASN A 2 6.76 -29.89 7.66
C ASN A 2 8.07 -30.51 7.14
N ASP A 3 8.23 -30.62 5.82
CA ASP A 3 9.43 -31.19 5.18
C ASP A 3 10.50 -30.14 4.85
N PHE A 4 10.27 -28.86 5.09
CA PHE A 4 11.22 -27.78 4.77
C PHE A 4 12.59 -28.01 5.43
N GLU A 5 12.62 -28.49 6.65
CA GLU A 5 13.87 -28.77 7.39
C GLU A 5 14.70 -29.87 6.74
N LYS A 6 14.05 -30.88 6.10
CA LYS A 6 14.73 -31.97 5.41
C LYS A 6 15.46 -31.49 4.15
N PHE A 7 14.82 -30.59 3.37
CA PHE A 7 15.29 -30.18 2.05
C PHE A 7 16.06 -28.86 2.04
N LYS A 8 16.06 -28.08 3.13
CA LYS A 8 16.61 -26.72 3.14
C LYS A 8 18.09 -26.64 2.70
N LYS A 9 18.88 -27.70 2.92
CA LYS A 9 20.30 -27.73 2.55
C LYS A 9 20.51 -27.90 1.05
N ASP A 10 19.58 -28.56 0.36
CA ASP A 10 19.68 -28.93 -1.06
C ASP A 10 18.93 -27.95 -1.96
N LEU A 11 18.13 -27.05 -1.37
CA LEU A 11 17.36 -26.06 -2.10
C LEU A 11 18.27 -25.01 -2.75
N LYS A 12 18.18 -24.92 -4.08
CA LYS A 12 18.90 -23.93 -4.89
C LYS A 12 18.04 -22.74 -5.26
N TRP A 13 16.73 -22.93 -5.35
CA TRP A 13 15.78 -21.89 -5.71
C TRP A 13 14.40 -22.15 -5.11
N ILE A 14 13.78 -21.09 -4.59
CA ILE A 14 12.39 -21.07 -4.14
C ILE A 14 11.68 -19.89 -4.80
N HIS A 15 10.51 -20.14 -5.34
CA HIS A 15 9.59 -19.11 -5.80
C HIS A 15 8.37 -19.03 -4.88
N ILE A 16 8.03 -17.82 -4.42
CA ILE A 16 6.85 -17.53 -3.61
C ILE A 16 5.90 -16.72 -4.48
N SER A 17 4.68 -17.22 -4.70
CA SER A 17 3.65 -16.51 -5.49
C SER A 17 3.17 -15.22 -4.85
N ALA A 18 3.22 -15.12 -3.51
CA ALA A 18 2.86 -13.90 -2.79
C ALA A 18 3.89 -12.78 -2.97
N ALA A 19 3.44 -11.53 -2.86
CA ALA A 19 4.33 -10.36 -2.89
C ALA A 19 5.13 -10.19 -1.59
N GLY A 20 4.51 -10.47 -0.42
CA GLY A 20 5.13 -10.39 0.89
C GLY A 20 5.83 -11.69 1.28
N LEU A 21 6.99 -11.60 1.93
CA LEU A 21 7.75 -12.74 2.44
C LEU A 21 7.66 -12.89 3.98
N ASP A 22 7.03 -11.95 4.64
CA ASP A 22 6.91 -11.87 6.09
C ASP A 22 6.13 -13.02 6.73
N ILE A 23 5.24 -13.66 5.97
CA ILE A 23 4.50 -14.85 6.38
C ILE A 23 5.33 -16.15 6.28
N TYR A 24 6.54 -16.07 5.76
CA TYR A 24 7.45 -17.21 5.56
C TYR A 24 8.76 -17.04 6.33
N PRO A 25 8.76 -16.98 7.68
CA PRO A 25 9.96 -16.70 8.47
C PRO A 25 11.07 -17.73 8.26
N LYS A 26 10.73 -18.99 7.93
CA LYS A 26 11.71 -20.05 7.65
C LYS A 26 12.58 -19.79 6.42
N LEU A 27 12.17 -18.89 5.49
CA LEU A 27 13.01 -18.52 4.35
C LEU A 27 14.31 -17.83 4.77
N PHE A 28 14.33 -17.17 5.95
CA PHE A 28 15.54 -16.54 6.49
C PHE A 28 16.54 -17.55 7.07
N LEU A 29 16.14 -18.82 7.20
CA LEU A 29 17.01 -19.92 7.64
C LEU A 29 17.68 -20.63 6.46
N LEU A 30 17.39 -20.24 5.22
CA LEU A 30 18.07 -20.76 4.05
C LEU A 30 19.52 -20.29 4.02
N ASN A 31 20.40 -21.16 3.53
CA ASN A 31 21.77 -20.76 3.29
C ASN A 31 21.81 -19.70 2.15
N ASN A 32 22.89 -18.92 2.10
CA ASN A 32 23.06 -17.84 1.12
C ASN A 32 23.12 -18.32 -0.34
N SER A 33 23.20 -19.64 -0.60
CA SER A 33 23.21 -20.22 -1.94
C SER A 33 21.80 -20.43 -2.52
N CYS A 34 20.75 -20.44 -1.70
CA CYS A 34 19.37 -20.58 -2.18
C CYS A 34 18.82 -19.26 -2.70
N LYS A 35 18.45 -19.21 -3.98
CA LYS A 35 17.80 -18.04 -4.60
C LYS A 35 16.32 -18.00 -4.19
N VAL A 36 15.87 -16.87 -3.64
CA VAL A 36 14.46 -16.65 -3.33
C VAL A 36 13.90 -15.58 -4.25
N THR A 37 12.82 -15.92 -4.96
CA THR A 37 12.07 -14.99 -5.81
C THR A 37 10.60 -14.93 -5.38
N ASN A 38 9.92 -13.83 -5.69
CA ASN A 38 8.53 -13.65 -5.31
C ASN A 38 7.68 -12.96 -6.38
N GLY A 39 6.35 -13.03 -6.22
CA GLY A 39 5.35 -12.44 -7.13
C GLY A 39 5.14 -10.93 -6.96
N LYS A 40 6.16 -10.17 -6.55
CA LYS A 40 6.11 -8.76 -6.14
C LYS A 40 5.38 -7.81 -7.10
N ILE A 41 5.38 -8.09 -8.40
CA ILE A 41 4.80 -7.20 -9.42
C ILE A 41 3.47 -7.74 -9.92
N ILE A 42 3.28 -9.05 -9.93
CA ILE A 42 2.16 -9.75 -10.59
C ILE A 42 0.82 -9.30 -10.03
N GLN A 43 0.67 -9.26 -8.70
CA GLN A 43 -0.57 -8.91 -8.01
C GLN A 43 -0.81 -7.41 -7.89
N GLY A 44 0.12 -6.57 -8.37
CA GLY A 44 0.03 -5.12 -8.25
C GLY A 44 -1.26 -4.52 -8.80
N PRO A 45 -1.67 -4.85 -10.03
CA PRO A 45 -2.89 -4.35 -10.64
C PRO A 45 -4.16 -4.70 -9.84
N GLU A 46 -4.35 -5.97 -9.49
CA GLU A 46 -5.53 -6.46 -8.76
C GLU A 46 -5.67 -5.82 -7.37
N VAL A 47 -4.56 -5.76 -6.62
CA VAL A 47 -4.53 -5.12 -5.30
C VAL A 47 -4.84 -3.62 -5.42
N ALA A 48 -4.38 -2.96 -6.48
CA ALA A 48 -4.65 -1.56 -6.70
C ALA A 48 -6.13 -1.32 -7.07
N ASP A 49 -6.75 -2.19 -7.89
CA ASP A 49 -8.17 -2.13 -8.20
C ASP A 49 -9.01 -2.28 -6.94
N HIS A 50 -8.68 -3.25 -6.09
CA HIS A 50 -9.35 -3.46 -4.82
C HIS A 50 -9.20 -2.26 -3.88
N ALA A 51 -8.00 -1.67 -3.79
CA ALA A 51 -7.76 -0.47 -2.97
C ALA A 51 -8.62 0.72 -3.43
N MET A 52 -8.75 0.92 -4.74
CA MET A 52 -9.63 1.96 -5.28
C MET A 52 -11.09 1.64 -5.06
N GLY A 53 -11.50 0.38 -5.18
CA GLY A 53 -12.86 -0.07 -4.87
C GLY A 53 -13.25 0.24 -3.41
N LEU A 54 -12.37 -0.05 -2.45
CA LEU A 54 -12.56 0.29 -1.04
C LEU A 54 -12.63 1.80 -0.82
N LEU A 55 -11.74 2.57 -1.45
CA LEU A 55 -11.74 4.03 -1.36
C LEU A 55 -13.07 4.62 -1.89
N LEU A 56 -13.53 4.17 -3.05
CA LEU A 56 -14.80 4.59 -3.61
C LEU A 56 -15.98 4.17 -2.74
N SER A 57 -15.95 2.96 -2.17
CA SER A 57 -16.98 2.50 -1.26
C SER A 57 -17.14 3.43 -0.04
N LEU A 58 -16.02 3.90 0.52
CA LEU A 58 -16.02 4.85 1.63
C LEU A 58 -16.48 6.25 1.19
N THR A 59 -15.87 6.79 0.14
CA THR A 59 -16.09 8.19 -0.27
C THR A 59 -17.45 8.41 -0.92
N ARG A 60 -18.01 7.40 -1.58
CA ARG A 60 -19.34 7.42 -2.22
C ARG A 60 -20.44 6.78 -1.37
N LYS A 61 -20.10 6.33 -0.13
CA LYS A 61 -21.06 5.67 0.78
C LYS A 61 -21.75 4.43 0.17
N ILE A 62 -21.06 3.72 -0.73
CA ILE A 62 -21.64 2.59 -1.51
C ILE A 62 -22.20 1.53 -0.58
N ASN A 63 -21.43 1.11 0.45
CA ASN A 63 -21.89 0.11 1.43
C ASN A 63 -23.17 0.55 2.17
N TYR A 64 -23.27 1.82 2.52
CA TYR A 64 -24.45 2.33 3.18
C TYR A 64 -25.65 2.32 2.26
N LEU A 65 -25.49 2.83 1.04
CA LEU A 65 -26.57 2.90 0.03
C LEU A 65 -27.04 1.52 -0.38
N SER A 66 -26.12 0.56 -0.53
CA SER A 66 -26.45 -0.84 -0.85
C SER A 66 -27.30 -1.50 0.25
N LYS A 67 -27.04 -1.18 1.54
CA LYS A 67 -27.73 -1.80 2.67
C LYS A 67 -29.05 -1.12 3.01
N PHE A 68 -29.13 0.20 2.90
CA PHE A 68 -30.24 0.98 3.47
C PHE A 68 -31.00 1.83 2.44
N GLY A 69 -30.52 1.91 1.19
CA GLY A 69 -31.08 2.81 0.18
C GLY A 69 -30.91 4.30 0.55
N LEU A 70 -31.50 5.18 -0.25
CA LEU A 70 -31.59 6.61 0.04
C LEU A 70 -32.79 6.87 0.97
N LYS A 71 -32.53 7.01 2.26
CA LYS A 71 -33.52 7.44 3.25
C LYS A 71 -33.34 8.93 3.54
N SER A 72 -34.44 9.66 3.68
CA SER A 72 -34.44 11.11 3.91
C SER A 72 -33.69 11.58 5.18
N SER A 73 -33.53 10.70 6.16
CA SER A 73 -32.82 10.98 7.42
C SER A 73 -31.30 10.80 7.33
N PHE A 74 -30.77 10.32 6.17
CA PHE A 74 -29.35 10.11 6.01
C PHE A 74 -28.69 11.32 5.39
N ASP A 75 -27.70 11.88 6.12
CA ASP A 75 -26.84 12.94 5.62
C ASP A 75 -25.86 12.38 4.59
N TYR A 76 -26.31 12.27 3.33
CA TYR A 76 -25.51 11.80 2.23
C TYR A 76 -24.60 12.92 1.72
N ARG A 77 -23.37 12.93 2.24
CA ARG A 77 -22.30 13.82 1.76
C ARG A 77 -21.19 13.01 1.12
N PRO A 78 -21.29 12.68 -0.16
CA PRO A 78 -20.23 11.99 -0.86
C PRO A 78 -19.00 12.88 -1.01
N ILE A 79 -17.82 12.28 -0.90
CA ILE A 79 -16.55 12.98 -1.10
C ILE A 79 -16.10 12.79 -2.52
N GLU A 80 -15.84 13.89 -3.23
CA GLU A 80 -15.20 13.88 -4.55
C GLU A 80 -13.69 13.66 -4.38
N LEU A 81 -13.11 12.82 -5.24
CA LEU A 81 -11.68 12.49 -5.20
C LEU A 81 -10.80 13.51 -5.93
N LYS A 82 -11.35 14.20 -6.92
CA LYS A 82 -10.61 15.21 -7.69
C LYS A 82 -9.96 16.22 -6.75
N ASP A 83 -8.73 16.55 -7.02
CA ASP A 83 -7.86 17.47 -6.27
C ASP A 83 -7.53 17.08 -4.82
N LYS A 84 -8.08 15.98 -4.29
CA LYS A 84 -7.68 15.45 -2.99
C LYS A 84 -6.24 14.93 -3.03
N SER A 85 -5.57 14.99 -1.91
CA SER A 85 -4.19 14.57 -1.77
C SER A 85 -4.09 13.14 -1.24
N MET A 86 -3.40 12.26 -1.99
CA MET A 86 -3.10 10.90 -1.55
C MET A 86 -1.60 10.72 -1.30
N LEU A 87 -1.24 10.10 -0.18
CA LEU A 87 0.13 9.66 0.10
C LEU A 87 0.23 8.15 -0.03
N VAL A 88 1.03 7.67 -0.98
CA VAL A 88 1.39 6.27 -1.13
C VAL A 88 2.71 6.02 -0.39
N VAL A 89 2.63 5.29 0.72
CA VAL A 89 3.78 4.94 1.56
C VAL A 89 4.30 3.58 1.12
N GLY A 90 5.38 3.59 0.33
CA GLY A 90 5.89 2.43 -0.40
C GLY A 90 5.54 2.50 -1.89
N TYR A 91 6.55 2.80 -2.72
CA TYR A 91 6.37 2.92 -4.18
C TYR A 91 7.00 1.72 -4.90
N GLY A 92 6.62 0.51 -4.46
CA GLY A 92 6.93 -0.78 -5.10
C GLY A 92 5.90 -1.13 -6.18
N GLY A 93 5.78 -2.42 -6.55
CA GLY A 93 4.82 -2.88 -7.57
C GLY A 93 3.40 -2.43 -7.31
N VAL A 94 2.84 -2.74 -6.14
CA VAL A 94 1.48 -2.33 -5.73
C VAL A 94 1.34 -0.81 -5.65
N GLY A 95 2.29 -0.13 -4.99
CA GLY A 95 2.22 1.33 -4.83
C GLY A 95 2.26 2.11 -6.14
N LYS A 96 2.98 1.61 -7.16
CA LYS A 96 2.98 2.17 -8.52
C LYS A 96 1.61 2.04 -9.17
N CYS A 97 0.99 0.87 -9.10
CA CYS A 97 -0.33 0.63 -9.67
C CYS A 97 -1.42 1.48 -8.97
N ILE A 98 -1.34 1.63 -7.64
CA ILE A 98 -2.25 2.50 -6.89
C ILE A 98 -2.09 3.96 -7.34
N ALA A 99 -0.85 4.45 -7.46
CA ALA A 99 -0.58 5.82 -7.87
C ALA A 99 -1.14 6.14 -9.28
N GLU A 100 -0.98 5.21 -10.22
CA GLU A 100 -1.51 5.32 -11.58
C GLU A 100 -3.03 5.44 -11.58
N ARG A 101 -3.73 4.52 -10.90
CA ARG A 101 -5.20 4.54 -10.79
C ARG A 101 -5.71 5.79 -10.10
N SER A 102 -5.08 6.15 -8.99
CA SER A 102 -5.41 7.35 -8.23
C SER A 102 -5.27 8.63 -9.06
N HIS A 103 -4.24 8.70 -9.90
CA HIS A 103 -4.06 9.80 -10.85
C HIS A 103 -5.22 9.88 -11.85
N GLY A 104 -5.73 8.75 -12.35
CA GLY A 104 -6.90 8.68 -13.22
C GLY A 104 -8.17 9.25 -12.58
N PHE A 105 -8.31 9.19 -11.25
CA PHE A 105 -9.39 9.83 -10.49
C PHE A 105 -9.13 11.31 -10.15
N GLY A 106 -8.10 11.92 -10.72
CA GLY A 106 -7.76 13.32 -10.46
C GLY A 106 -7.12 13.59 -9.09
N LEU A 107 -6.67 12.56 -8.39
CA LEU A 107 -5.98 12.70 -7.10
C LEU A 107 -4.58 13.31 -7.29
N LYS A 108 -4.18 14.18 -6.38
CA LYS A 108 -2.81 14.69 -6.26
C LYS A 108 -1.97 13.67 -5.49
N VAL A 109 -1.26 12.80 -6.22
CA VAL A 109 -0.52 11.69 -5.60
C VAL A 109 0.87 12.14 -5.17
N TYR A 110 1.24 11.76 -3.94
CA TYR A 110 2.56 11.90 -3.33
C TYR A 110 3.03 10.50 -2.93
N ALA A 111 4.35 10.28 -2.90
CA ALA A 111 4.87 8.96 -2.53
C ALA A 111 6.04 9.06 -1.55
N VAL A 112 6.14 8.08 -0.65
CA VAL A 112 7.32 7.86 0.19
C VAL A 112 8.05 6.63 -0.32
N HIS A 113 9.33 6.78 -0.67
CA HIS A 113 10.18 5.69 -1.13
C HIS A 113 11.62 5.87 -0.63
N ASN A 114 12.37 4.77 -0.51
CA ASN A 114 13.76 4.83 -0.08
C ASN A 114 14.66 5.51 -1.12
N GLU A 115 14.42 5.22 -2.40
CA GLU A 115 15.17 5.78 -3.53
C GLU A 115 14.40 6.94 -4.17
N VAL A 116 14.93 8.14 -4.06
CA VAL A 116 14.29 9.37 -4.57
C VAL A 116 14.52 9.58 -6.08
N LYS A 117 15.37 8.77 -6.72
CA LYS A 117 15.63 8.87 -8.16
C LYS A 117 14.47 8.46 -9.07
N GLN A 118 13.34 8.04 -8.51
CA GLN A 118 12.19 7.64 -9.32
C GLN A 118 11.46 8.86 -9.87
N ARG A 119 11.32 8.89 -11.19
CA ARG A 119 10.41 9.81 -11.87
C ARG A 119 9.13 9.05 -12.23
N SER A 120 7.99 9.69 -12.09
CA SER A 120 6.71 9.13 -12.46
C SER A 120 5.77 10.26 -12.86
N LYS A 121 5.07 10.11 -13.98
CA LYS A 121 4.03 11.06 -14.40
C LYS A 121 2.81 11.07 -13.48
N TYR A 122 2.65 10.02 -12.66
CA TYR A 122 1.53 9.87 -11.73
C TYR A 122 1.79 10.47 -10.35
N VAL A 123 3.04 10.82 -10.01
CA VAL A 123 3.43 11.28 -8.66
C VAL A 123 3.96 12.70 -8.71
N LYS A 124 3.28 13.59 -7.99
CA LYS A 124 3.61 15.00 -7.91
C LYS A 124 4.94 15.25 -7.20
N LYS A 125 5.21 14.49 -6.12
CA LYS A 125 6.43 14.62 -5.32
C LYS A 125 6.75 13.32 -4.60
N PHE A 126 8.03 12.96 -4.60
CA PHE A 126 8.59 11.88 -3.81
C PHE A 126 9.24 12.42 -2.54
N TYR A 127 9.05 11.69 -1.45
CA TYR A 127 9.69 11.94 -0.16
C TYR A 127 10.58 10.76 0.21
N LYS A 128 11.73 11.04 0.83
CA LYS A 128 12.55 10.01 1.48
C LYS A 128 11.82 9.46 2.72
N ARG A 129 12.13 8.23 3.11
CA ARG A 129 11.53 7.62 4.29
C ARG A 129 11.70 8.47 5.57
N LYS A 130 12.85 9.09 5.78
CA LYS A 130 13.10 10.00 6.90
C LYS A 130 12.14 11.20 6.95
N GLN A 131 11.52 11.54 5.83
CA GLN A 131 10.56 12.62 5.69
C GLN A 131 9.10 12.14 5.89
N PHE A 132 8.86 10.88 6.27
CA PHE A 132 7.52 10.31 6.39
C PHE A 132 6.60 11.15 7.28
N LYS A 133 7.07 11.56 8.47
CA LYS A 133 6.27 12.38 9.41
C LYS A 133 5.87 13.74 8.82
N TYR A 134 6.68 14.28 7.94
CA TYR A 134 6.36 15.49 7.19
C TYR A 134 5.39 15.21 6.05
N ALA A 135 5.65 14.14 5.30
CA ALA A 135 4.86 13.78 4.13
C ALA A 135 3.41 13.41 4.46
N ILE A 136 3.17 12.82 5.65
CA ILE A 136 1.84 12.37 6.07
C ILE A 136 0.91 13.53 6.49
N LYS A 137 1.49 14.67 6.87
CA LYS A 137 0.70 15.84 7.31
C LYS A 137 -0.20 16.34 6.18
N ASN A 138 -1.42 16.73 6.55
CA ASN A 138 -2.38 17.37 5.65
C ASN A 138 -2.71 16.56 4.38
N LYS A 139 -2.62 15.22 4.44
CA LYS A 139 -3.09 14.35 3.38
C LYS A 139 -4.51 13.89 3.64
N ASP A 140 -5.31 13.84 2.57
CA ASP A 140 -6.71 13.40 2.66
C ASP A 140 -6.79 11.87 2.69
N ILE A 141 -5.89 11.19 1.98
CA ILE A 141 -5.87 9.73 1.83
C ILE A 141 -4.45 9.24 2.04
N ILE A 142 -4.29 8.13 2.76
CA ILE A 142 -3.00 7.49 2.97
C ILE A 142 -3.14 6.00 2.68
N VAL A 143 -2.21 5.48 1.87
CA VAL A 143 -2.13 4.07 1.52
C VAL A 143 -0.76 3.54 1.92
N PHE A 144 -0.74 2.45 2.68
CA PHE A 144 0.48 1.75 3.05
C PHE A 144 0.65 0.52 2.16
N SER A 145 1.73 0.48 1.37
CA SER A 145 2.12 -0.64 0.51
C SER A 145 3.60 -0.99 0.73
N LEU A 146 3.95 -1.20 1.98
CA LEU A 146 5.30 -1.52 2.44
C LEU A 146 5.40 -3.00 2.84
N PRO A 147 6.55 -3.65 2.61
CA PRO A 147 6.82 -4.93 3.25
C PRO A 147 6.91 -4.75 4.77
N LEU A 148 6.44 -5.74 5.54
CA LEU A 148 6.61 -5.76 6.98
C LEU A 148 8.06 -6.14 7.32
N THR A 149 8.77 -5.21 7.92
CA THR A 149 10.16 -5.37 8.36
C THR A 149 10.34 -4.73 9.73
N SER A 150 11.44 -5.00 10.42
CA SER A 150 11.79 -4.31 11.67
C SER A 150 11.77 -2.78 11.53
N LYS A 151 12.08 -2.28 10.34
CA LYS A 151 12.11 -0.84 10.03
C LYS A 151 10.74 -0.26 9.65
N THR A 152 9.75 -1.05 9.23
CA THR A 152 8.41 -0.60 8.81
C THR A 152 7.33 -0.97 9.82
N LYS A 153 7.62 -1.92 10.70
CA LYS A 153 6.74 -2.29 11.82
C LYS A 153 6.43 -1.04 12.65
N HIS A 154 5.16 -0.83 12.96
CA HIS A 154 4.66 0.34 13.70
C HIS A 154 5.02 1.72 13.12
N LEU A 155 5.29 1.80 11.80
CA LEU A 155 5.49 3.08 11.13
C LEU A 155 4.25 3.98 11.28
N TYR A 156 3.05 3.39 11.21
CA TYR A 156 1.79 4.01 11.59
C TYR A 156 1.45 3.60 13.03
N ASN A 157 1.28 4.58 13.90
CA ASN A 157 0.98 4.44 15.32
C ASN A 157 0.24 5.69 15.82
N GLU A 158 -0.16 5.74 17.10
CA GLU A 158 -0.88 6.87 17.67
C GLU A 158 -0.19 8.23 17.46
N LYS A 159 1.14 8.29 17.57
CA LYS A 159 1.90 9.53 17.36
C LYS A 159 1.80 10.02 15.92
N THR A 160 1.83 9.09 14.96
CA THR A 160 1.70 9.42 13.53
C THR A 160 0.25 9.67 13.15
N ALA A 161 -0.71 9.00 13.79
CA ALA A 161 -2.14 9.26 13.59
C ALA A 161 -2.52 10.70 13.96
N LYS A 162 -1.95 11.27 15.02
CA LYS A 162 -2.16 12.67 15.43
C LYS A 162 -1.68 13.70 14.41
N LEU A 163 -0.89 13.31 13.41
CA LEU A 163 -0.42 14.19 12.33
C LEU A 163 -1.38 14.27 11.14
N LEU A 164 -2.40 13.40 11.12
CA LEU A 164 -3.39 13.36 10.05
C LEU A 164 -4.36 14.55 10.13
N LYS A 165 -5.04 14.82 9.01
CA LYS A 165 -6.24 15.65 9.05
C LYS A 165 -7.27 14.99 9.95
N LYS A 166 -7.99 15.80 10.70
CA LYS A 166 -9.24 15.37 11.30
C LYS A 166 -10.26 15.19 10.17
N GLY A 167 -10.77 13.98 10.03
CA GLY A 167 -11.76 13.59 9.02
C GLY A 167 -13.10 13.34 9.66
#